data_9f8724a3c43b14fd4403f90dc521b00d
#
_entry.id   9f8724a3c43b14fd4403f90dc521b00d
#
_cell.length_a   1.000
_cell.length_b   1.000
_cell.length_c   1.000
_cell.angle_alpha   90.00
_cell.angle_beta   90.00
_cell.angle_gamma   90.00
#
_symmetry.space_group_name_H-M   'P 1'
#
loop_
_entity.id
_entity.type
_entity.pdbx_description
1 polymer ?
#
loop_
_entity_poly.entity_id
_entity_poly.type
_entity_poly.pdbx_seq_one_letter_code
_entity_poly.pdbx_strand_id
1 'polypeptide(L)'
;MERKGKNLITDLAYTDTEQHAENSYEKISRLDICCTLASGEQIDLEVQVANDVAWIGRTLFYWSKLFTGSLLKGENYSRLNPVICINLLKFNIFTDKAKQQPHSVAKICNMDEKEPITNLLELHFLELQKFKKKKLSEMSRAEKWIAYFSGKLTKMDEDAMLHDQILGKAINIRNEFMKDPDNYAAYLNREMEILDYKSMMQQKFEEGEVKGRNEGREEGREETTVRHLTNLIKNKKFSVEEALITLEIPEEQWDSLKEKIK
;
A
#
# COMPACT_ATOMS: atom_id res chain seq x y z
N MET A 1 16.75 -8.63 5.67
CA MET A 1 16.90 -9.35 6.97
C MET A 1 18.18 -10.18 6.91
N GLU A 2 19.24 -9.79 7.62
CA GLU A 2 20.44 -10.62 7.75
C GLU A 2 20.31 -11.43 9.04
N ARG A 3 20.00 -12.72 8.90
CA ARG A 3 19.96 -13.65 10.02
C ARG A 3 21.33 -14.33 10.16
N LYS A 4 21.83 -14.49 11.40
CA LYS A 4 23.14 -15.06 11.70
C LYS A 4 23.02 -16.12 12.81
N GLY A 5 23.95 -17.07 12.83
CA GLY A 5 24.03 -18.10 13.86
C GLY A 5 22.79 -19.00 13.90
N LYS A 6 22.19 -19.13 15.06
CA LYS A 6 21.01 -20.01 15.27
C LYS A 6 19.75 -19.56 14.49
N ASN A 7 19.71 -18.30 14.07
CA ASN A 7 18.60 -17.73 13.32
C ASN A 7 18.81 -17.78 11.80
N LEU A 8 19.86 -18.46 11.33
CA LEU A 8 20.08 -18.64 9.91
C LEU A 8 18.95 -19.48 9.31
N ILE A 9 18.42 -19.04 8.17
CA ILE A 9 17.43 -19.81 7.42
C ILE A 9 18.19 -20.97 6.76
N THR A 10 17.95 -22.18 7.22
CA THR A 10 18.60 -23.40 6.71
C THR A 10 17.71 -24.14 5.74
N ASP A 11 16.39 -24.01 5.89
CA ASP A 11 15.40 -24.65 5.05
C ASP A 11 14.11 -23.83 5.04
N LEU A 12 13.32 -23.98 3.98
CA LEU A 12 11.98 -23.38 3.84
C LEU A 12 11.11 -24.30 2.98
N ALA A 13 9.85 -24.39 3.33
CA ALA A 13 8.83 -25.07 2.56
C ALA A 13 7.78 -24.06 2.09
N TYR A 14 7.41 -24.11 0.82
CA TYR A 14 6.26 -23.36 0.33
C TYR A 14 4.98 -23.95 0.92
N THR A 15 4.11 -23.07 1.41
CA THR A 15 2.78 -23.44 1.91
C THR A 15 1.71 -23.01 0.91
N ASP A 16 0.52 -23.57 1.04
CA ASP A 16 -0.61 -23.17 0.22
C ASP A 16 -0.87 -21.68 0.40
N THR A 17 -1.00 -20.98 -0.72
CA THR A 17 -1.28 -19.53 -0.74
C THR A 17 -2.76 -19.23 -0.58
N GLU A 18 -3.65 -20.24 -0.79
CA GLU A 18 -5.08 -20.08 -0.57
C GLU A 18 -5.43 -20.31 0.89
N GLN A 19 -5.84 -19.24 1.56
CA GLN A 19 -6.36 -19.31 2.92
C GLN A 19 -7.86 -19.58 2.85
N HIS A 20 -8.27 -20.80 3.15
CA HIS A 20 -9.68 -21.18 3.12
C HIS A 20 -10.50 -20.40 4.16
N ALA A 21 -11.69 -19.97 3.76
CA ALA A 21 -12.67 -19.44 4.68
C ALA A 21 -13.23 -20.57 5.55
N GLU A 22 -13.22 -20.41 6.87
CA GLU A 22 -13.81 -21.39 7.79
C GLU A 22 -15.33 -21.43 7.70
N ASN A 23 -15.93 -20.34 7.19
CA ASN A 23 -17.37 -20.23 6.94
C ASN A 23 -17.67 -19.35 5.73
N SER A 24 -18.91 -19.41 5.21
CA SER A 24 -19.34 -18.71 4.00
C SER A 24 -19.30 -17.17 4.08
N TYR A 25 -19.14 -16.59 5.24
CA TYR A 25 -19.07 -15.14 5.47
C TYR A 25 -17.65 -14.62 5.56
N GLU A 26 -16.65 -15.50 5.63
CA GLU A 26 -15.27 -15.08 5.69
C GLU A 26 -14.72 -14.74 4.31
N LYS A 27 -13.90 -13.69 4.27
CA LYS A 27 -13.19 -13.31 3.06
C LYS A 27 -12.08 -14.32 2.77
N ILE A 28 -12.13 -14.95 1.61
CA ILE A 28 -11.04 -15.78 1.10
C ILE A 28 -9.84 -14.87 0.87
N SER A 29 -8.69 -15.22 1.42
CA SER A 29 -7.43 -14.54 1.18
C SER A 29 -6.51 -15.40 0.34
N ARG A 30 -5.79 -14.76 -0.58
CA ARG A 30 -4.79 -15.40 -1.42
C ARG A 30 -3.48 -14.64 -1.27
N LEU A 31 -2.47 -15.33 -0.76
CA LEU A 31 -1.12 -14.81 -0.57
C LEU A 31 -0.32 -14.97 -1.87
N ASP A 32 0.62 -14.04 -2.12
CA ASP A 32 1.48 -14.17 -3.31
C ASP A 32 2.50 -15.30 -3.10
N ILE A 33 3.23 -15.29 -2.01
CA ILE A 33 4.17 -16.36 -1.63
C ILE A 33 4.13 -16.55 -0.12
N CYS A 34 3.82 -17.77 0.33
CA CYS A 34 3.89 -18.13 1.73
C CYS A 34 4.88 -19.27 1.93
N CYS A 35 5.71 -19.20 2.97
CA CYS A 35 6.63 -20.27 3.32
C CYS A 35 6.82 -20.40 4.83
N THR A 36 7.10 -21.61 5.27
CA THR A 36 7.43 -21.94 6.66
C THR A 36 8.89 -22.31 6.76
N LEU A 37 9.57 -21.74 7.74
CA LEU A 37 10.97 -22.06 8.03
C LEU A 37 11.08 -23.29 8.93
N ALA A 38 12.25 -23.93 8.95
CA ALA A 38 12.53 -25.04 9.85
C ALA A 38 12.35 -24.70 11.34
N SER A 39 12.44 -23.42 11.70
CA SER A 39 12.15 -22.89 13.05
C SER A 39 10.68 -22.79 13.39
N GLY A 40 9.77 -23.03 12.42
CA GLY A 40 8.31 -22.84 12.57
C GLY A 40 7.83 -21.44 12.25
N GLU A 41 8.74 -20.48 12.02
CA GLU A 41 8.35 -19.11 11.60
C GLU A 41 7.71 -19.15 10.21
N GLN A 42 6.68 -18.32 10.01
CA GLN A 42 6.03 -18.18 8.71
C GLN A 42 6.42 -16.85 8.06
N ILE A 43 6.65 -16.90 6.75
CA ILE A 43 6.95 -15.71 5.95
C ILE A 43 5.89 -15.59 4.87
N ASP A 44 5.25 -14.43 4.83
CA ASP A 44 4.36 -13.97 3.77
C ASP A 44 5.08 -12.90 2.96
N LEU A 45 5.20 -13.10 1.64
CA LEU A 45 5.81 -12.14 0.75
C LEU A 45 4.79 -11.68 -0.27
N GLU A 46 4.47 -10.40 -0.25
CA GLU A 46 3.47 -9.75 -1.08
C GLU A 46 4.12 -8.74 -2.03
N VAL A 47 3.66 -8.71 -3.29
CA VAL A 47 4.11 -7.74 -4.29
C VAL A 47 2.96 -6.81 -4.65
N GLN A 48 3.08 -5.53 -4.30
CA GLN A 48 2.05 -4.52 -4.54
C GLN A 48 2.49 -3.51 -5.60
N VAL A 49 1.76 -3.45 -6.69
CA VAL A 49 2.10 -2.59 -7.85
C VAL A 49 1.36 -1.26 -7.81
N ALA A 50 0.13 -1.24 -7.28
CA ALA A 50 -0.72 -0.06 -7.15
C ALA A 50 -0.97 0.28 -5.68
N ASN A 51 -1.02 1.58 -5.37
CA ASN A 51 -1.36 2.04 -4.03
C ASN A 51 -2.87 1.89 -3.81
N ASP A 52 -3.23 0.99 -2.91
CA ASP A 52 -4.59 0.83 -2.40
C ASP A 52 -4.62 1.39 -0.97
N VAL A 53 -5.61 2.22 -0.66
CA VAL A 53 -5.77 2.83 0.67
C VAL A 53 -5.90 1.77 1.78
N ALA A 54 -6.39 0.59 1.45
CA ALA A 54 -6.63 -0.50 2.40
C ALA A 54 -5.43 -1.45 2.59
N TRP A 55 -4.27 -1.21 1.94
CA TRP A 55 -3.17 -2.19 1.91
C TRP A 55 -2.58 -2.52 3.30
N ILE A 56 -2.47 -1.55 4.24
CA ILE A 56 -2.04 -1.83 5.63
C ILE A 56 -3.01 -2.80 6.30
N GLY A 57 -4.31 -2.52 6.19
CA GLY A 57 -5.37 -3.40 6.72
C GLY A 57 -5.29 -4.79 6.11
N ARG A 58 -5.00 -4.91 4.81
CA ARG A 58 -4.83 -6.18 4.11
C ARG A 58 -3.60 -6.95 4.63
N THR A 59 -2.45 -6.29 4.78
CA THR A 59 -1.24 -6.92 5.34
C THR A 59 -1.50 -7.44 6.76
N LEU A 60 -2.16 -6.65 7.61
CA LEU A 60 -2.53 -7.10 8.96
C LEU A 60 -3.54 -8.25 8.95
N PHE A 61 -4.49 -8.24 8.02
CA PHE A 61 -5.45 -9.33 7.84
C PHE A 61 -4.74 -10.63 7.45
N TYR A 62 -3.83 -10.60 6.47
CA TYR A 62 -3.06 -11.78 6.06
C TYR A 62 -2.16 -12.28 7.19
N TRP A 63 -1.45 -11.38 7.87
CA TRP A 63 -0.69 -11.71 9.05
C TRP A 63 -1.56 -12.43 10.09
N SER A 64 -2.74 -11.89 10.40
CA SER A 64 -3.63 -12.46 11.42
C SER A 64 -4.13 -13.85 11.05
N LYS A 65 -4.43 -14.10 9.78
CA LYS A 65 -4.84 -15.42 9.27
C LYS A 65 -3.73 -16.45 9.43
N LEU A 66 -2.50 -16.12 9.02
CA LEU A 66 -1.34 -16.99 9.22
C LEU A 66 -1.06 -17.23 10.70
N PHE A 67 -1.12 -16.19 11.51
CA PHE A 67 -0.86 -16.26 12.94
C PHE A 67 -1.87 -17.15 13.65
N THR A 68 -3.15 -16.95 13.43
CA THR A 68 -4.21 -17.77 14.03
C THR A 68 -4.23 -19.19 13.49
N GLY A 69 -3.97 -19.38 12.20
CA GLY A 69 -3.88 -20.70 11.57
C GLY A 69 -2.71 -21.56 12.04
N SER A 70 -1.72 -20.98 12.74
CA SER A 70 -0.58 -21.71 13.30
C SER A 70 -0.88 -22.47 14.61
N LEU A 71 -2.06 -22.26 15.21
CA LEU A 71 -2.44 -22.85 16.49
C LEU A 71 -3.73 -23.67 16.36
N LEU A 72 -3.69 -24.92 16.76
CA LEU A 72 -4.88 -25.79 16.75
C LEU A 72 -5.70 -25.61 18.04
N LYS A 73 -6.98 -26.00 17.96
CA LYS A 73 -7.89 -25.95 19.12
C LYS A 73 -7.34 -26.76 20.30
N GLY A 74 -7.17 -26.11 21.44
CA GLY A 74 -6.67 -26.71 22.68
C GLY A 74 -5.15 -26.67 22.86
N GLU A 75 -4.41 -26.14 21.89
CA GLU A 75 -2.98 -25.93 22.03
C GLU A 75 -2.66 -24.68 22.89
N ASN A 76 -1.49 -24.70 23.53
CA ASN A 76 -1.01 -23.59 24.35
C ASN A 76 -0.50 -22.43 23.47
N TYR A 77 -0.83 -21.20 23.82
CA TYR A 77 -0.37 -20.00 23.14
C TYR A 77 1.17 -19.85 23.09
N SER A 78 1.91 -20.54 23.98
CA SER A 78 3.38 -20.58 23.92
C SER A 78 3.93 -21.28 22.68
N ARG A 79 3.09 -21.99 21.89
CA ARG A 79 3.44 -22.63 20.63
C ARG A 79 3.30 -21.72 19.41
N LEU A 80 2.77 -20.50 19.59
CA LEU A 80 2.65 -19.54 18.51
C LEU A 80 4.03 -19.18 17.95
N ASN A 81 4.17 -19.28 16.64
CA ASN A 81 5.38 -18.92 15.92
C ASN A 81 5.28 -17.49 15.35
N PRO A 82 6.42 -16.81 15.20
CA PRO A 82 6.45 -15.51 14.52
C PRO A 82 5.91 -15.60 13.09
N VAL A 83 5.17 -14.59 12.69
CA VAL A 83 4.77 -14.37 11.30
C VAL A 83 5.38 -13.06 10.82
N ILE A 84 6.09 -13.15 9.70
CA ILE A 84 6.85 -12.06 9.10
C ILE A 84 6.24 -11.76 7.74
N CYS A 85 5.65 -10.58 7.58
CA CYS A 85 5.14 -10.13 6.29
C CYS A 85 6.16 -9.21 5.61
N ILE A 86 6.50 -9.52 4.36
CA ILE A 86 7.43 -8.75 3.54
C ILE A 86 6.66 -8.18 2.36
N ASN A 87 6.49 -6.85 2.35
CA ASN A 87 5.75 -6.15 1.31
C ASN A 87 6.72 -5.47 0.34
N LEU A 88 6.76 -5.91 -0.91
CA LEU A 88 7.48 -5.26 -2.01
C LEU A 88 6.56 -4.24 -2.67
N LEU A 89 6.84 -2.94 -2.49
CA LEU A 89 5.95 -1.86 -2.90
C LEU A 89 6.54 -1.07 -4.08
N LYS A 90 5.83 -1.02 -5.21
CA LYS A 90 6.17 -0.15 -6.35
C LYS A 90 5.68 1.31 -6.15
N PHE A 91 5.33 1.71 -4.93
CA PHE A 91 4.89 3.05 -4.54
C PHE A 91 5.43 3.41 -3.14
N ASN A 92 5.31 4.67 -2.76
CA ASN A 92 5.75 5.15 -1.45
C ASN A 92 4.55 5.29 -0.51
N ILE A 93 4.72 4.80 0.72
CA ILE A 93 3.70 4.83 1.78
C ILE A 93 4.09 5.77 2.92
N PHE A 94 5.38 5.80 3.27
CA PHE A 94 5.89 6.69 4.28
C PHE A 94 6.43 7.95 3.61
N THR A 95 5.65 9.04 3.63
CA THR A 95 5.96 10.30 2.96
C THR A 95 6.82 11.23 3.79
N ASP A 96 7.03 10.92 5.08
CA ASP A 96 7.87 11.72 5.97
C ASP A 96 9.31 11.81 5.44
N LYS A 97 9.83 13.03 5.36
CA LYS A 97 11.21 13.31 4.91
C LYS A 97 12.27 12.59 5.73
N ALA A 98 11.98 12.29 7.00
CA ALA A 98 12.86 11.51 7.87
C ALA A 98 12.97 10.03 7.47
N LYS A 99 12.01 9.50 6.71
CA LYS A 99 11.96 8.08 6.31
C LYS A 99 12.28 7.89 4.82
N GLN A 100 13.45 8.33 4.42
CA GLN A 100 13.93 8.18 3.02
C GLN A 100 14.53 6.80 2.72
N GLN A 101 14.65 5.93 3.72
CA GLN A 101 15.18 4.58 3.52
C GLN A 101 14.17 3.72 2.74
N PRO A 102 14.65 2.91 1.78
CA PRO A 102 13.78 2.02 0.99
C PRO A 102 13.22 0.85 1.79
N HIS A 103 13.77 0.54 2.93
CA HIS A 103 13.35 -0.55 3.80
C HIS A 103 13.02 -0.02 5.20
N SER A 104 11.83 -0.33 5.67
CA SER A 104 11.38 -0.06 7.03
C SER A 104 10.76 -1.30 7.66
N VAL A 105 10.81 -1.37 8.99
CA VAL A 105 10.28 -2.49 9.77
C VAL A 105 9.32 -1.94 10.83
N ALA A 106 8.14 -2.55 10.94
CA ALA A 106 7.19 -2.27 11.99
C ALA A 106 7.05 -3.49 12.92
N LYS A 107 6.96 -3.22 14.22
CA LYS A 107 6.79 -4.20 15.30
C LYS A 107 5.82 -3.66 16.35
N ILE A 108 5.29 -4.54 17.20
CA ILE A 108 4.51 -4.12 18.37
C ILE A 108 5.49 -3.66 19.46
N CYS A 109 5.39 -2.40 19.83
CA CYS A 109 6.29 -1.78 20.82
C CYS A 109 5.49 -1.20 21.99
N ASN A 110 6.10 -1.18 23.18
CA ASN A 110 5.69 -0.31 24.25
C ASN A 110 5.96 1.15 23.81
N MET A 111 4.95 1.99 23.82
CA MET A 111 5.06 3.37 23.34
C MET A 111 5.91 4.26 24.22
N ASP A 112 5.95 3.98 25.54
CA ASP A 112 6.72 4.76 26.51
C ASP A 112 8.22 4.41 26.44
N GLU A 113 8.54 3.12 26.38
CA GLU A 113 9.92 2.62 26.38
C GLU A 113 10.49 2.49 24.97
N LYS A 114 9.64 2.49 23.92
CA LYS A 114 9.99 2.28 22.51
C LYS A 114 10.67 0.92 22.22
N GLU A 115 10.46 -0.04 23.10
CA GLU A 115 11.01 -1.38 22.99
C GLU A 115 9.96 -2.37 22.47
N PRO A 116 10.35 -3.30 21.59
CA PRO A 116 9.46 -4.36 21.13
C PRO A 116 9.05 -5.27 22.30
N ILE A 117 7.74 -5.45 22.49
CA ILE A 117 7.20 -6.35 23.54
C ILE A 117 7.11 -7.81 23.08
N THR A 118 7.21 -8.06 21.78
CA THR A 118 7.14 -9.40 21.19
C THR A 118 7.80 -9.44 19.82
N ASN A 119 8.26 -10.60 19.39
CA ASN A 119 8.74 -10.87 18.03
C ASN A 119 7.71 -11.63 17.19
N LEU A 120 6.50 -11.84 17.68
CA LEU A 120 5.47 -12.60 16.97
C LEU A 120 4.95 -11.88 15.72
N LEU A 121 5.03 -10.54 15.69
CA LEU A 121 4.69 -9.72 14.53
C LEU A 121 5.89 -8.93 14.03
N GLU A 122 6.21 -9.09 12.75
CA GLU A 122 7.21 -8.30 12.06
C GLU A 122 6.73 -7.98 10.64
N LEU A 123 6.59 -6.69 10.31
CA LEU A 123 6.16 -6.22 9.00
C LEU A 123 7.31 -5.48 8.34
N HIS A 124 7.76 -5.96 7.18
CA HIS A 124 8.76 -5.31 6.35
C HIS A 124 8.10 -4.60 5.18
N PHE A 125 8.52 -3.37 4.93
CA PHE A 125 8.09 -2.58 3.78
C PHE A 125 9.32 -2.20 2.96
N LEU A 126 9.34 -2.67 1.72
CA LEU A 126 10.39 -2.37 0.76
C LEU A 126 9.80 -1.44 -0.32
N GLU A 127 9.97 -0.12 -0.12
CA GLU A 127 9.48 0.93 -1.02
C GLU A 127 10.49 1.12 -2.17
N LEU A 128 10.31 0.37 -3.24
CA LEU A 128 11.29 0.23 -4.33
C LEU A 128 11.64 1.57 -5.01
N GLN A 129 10.71 2.54 -5.02
CA GLN A 129 10.95 3.87 -5.61
C GLN A 129 11.96 4.70 -4.81
N LYS A 130 12.04 4.51 -3.49
CA LYS A 130 12.99 5.23 -2.62
C LYS A 130 14.43 4.78 -2.81
N PHE A 131 14.65 3.61 -3.41
CA PHE A 131 16.01 3.12 -3.62
C PHE A 131 16.78 4.02 -4.57
N LYS A 132 17.90 4.56 -4.09
CA LYS A 132 18.86 5.32 -4.90
C LYS A 132 19.99 4.39 -5.29
N LYS A 133 20.18 4.23 -6.60
CA LYS A 133 21.24 3.37 -7.13
C LYS A 133 22.62 3.86 -6.67
N LYS A 134 23.43 2.94 -6.19
CA LYS A 134 24.85 3.10 -5.84
C LYS A 134 25.70 2.24 -6.76
N LYS A 135 27.01 2.32 -6.64
CA LYS A 135 27.91 1.33 -7.25
C LYS A 135 27.68 -0.05 -6.63
N LEU A 136 27.74 -1.08 -7.43
CA LEU A 136 27.48 -2.45 -7.00
C LEU A 136 28.34 -2.89 -5.81
N SER A 137 29.62 -2.44 -5.77
CA SER A 137 30.56 -2.71 -4.70
C SER A 137 30.20 -2.04 -3.35
N GLU A 138 29.37 -1.01 -3.38
CA GLU A 138 28.91 -0.26 -2.20
C GLU A 138 27.54 -0.75 -1.70
N MET A 139 26.89 -1.64 -2.44
CA MET A 139 25.59 -2.18 -2.08
C MET A 139 25.72 -3.35 -1.10
N SER A 140 24.97 -3.28 -0.01
CA SER A 140 24.71 -4.43 0.83
C SER A 140 23.94 -5.49 0.06
N ARG A 141 23.90 -6.73 0.58
CA ARG A 141 23.13 -7.82 -0.03
C ARG A 141 21.64 -7.47 -0.17
N ALA A 142 21.05 -6.85 0.84
CA ALA A 142 19.66 -6.40 0.80
C ALA A 142 19.44 -5.32 -0.27
N GLU A 143 20.35 -4.36 -0.40
CA GLU A 143 20.26 -3.32 -1.43
C GLU A 143 20.38 -3.88 -2.85
N LYS A 144 21.18 -4.92 -3.06
CA LYS A 144 21.24 -5.63 -4.35
C LYS A 144 19.90 -6.25 -4.73
N TRP A 145 19.21 -6.88 -3.77
CA TRP A 145 17.86 -7.38 -3.98
C TRP A 145 16.86 -6.28 -4.27
N ILE A 146 16.90 -5.16 -3.53
CA ILE A 146 16.05 -4.01 -3.79
C ILE A 146 16.31 -3.44 -5.19
N ALA A 147 17.59 -3.34 -5.58
CA ALA A 147 17.97 -2.90 -6.93
C ALA A 147 17.44 -3.84 -8.02
N TYR A 148 17.51 -5.15 -7.81
CA TYR A 148 16.95 -6.16 -8.70
C TYR A 148 15.44 -6.01 -8.86
N PHE A 149 14.68 -6.00 -7.76
CA PHE A 149 13.23 -5.86 -7.80
C PHE A 149 12.73 -4.49 -8.29
N SER A 150 13.54 -3.44 -8.11
CA SER A 150 13.21 -2.10 -8.62
C SER A 150 13.53 -1.91 -10.11
N GLY A 151 14.15 -2.89 -10.77
CA GLY A 151 14.60 -2.80 -12.17
C GLY A 151 15.71 -1.76 -12.38
N LYS A 152 16.48 -1.41 -11.34
CA LYS A 152 17.53 -0.38 -11.40
C LYS A 152 18.93 -0.94 -11.69
N LEU A 153 19.06 -2.26 -11.87
CA LEU A 153 20.30 -2.87 -12.33
C LEU A 153 20.48 -2.66 -13.83
N THR A 154 21.71 -2.33 -14.23
CA THR A 154 22.09 -2.33 -15.65
C THR A 154 22.48 -3.75 -16.06
N LYS A 155 22.54 -4.03 -17.35
CA LYS A 155 23.03 -5.32 -17.86
C LYS A 155 24.42 -5.65 -17.31
N MET A 156 25.29 -4.66 -17.22
CA MET A 156 26.65 -4.81 -16.67
C MET A 156 26.61 -5.17 -15.16
N ASP A 157 25.68 -4.59 -14.39
CA ASP A 157 25.50 -4.96 -12.97
C ASP A 157 25.01 -6.40 -12.85
N GLU A 158 24.05 -6.80 -13.68
CA GLU A 158 23.52 -8.18 -13.70
C GLU A 158 24.60 -9.18 -14.07
N ASP A 159 25.39 -8.91 -15.10
CA ASP A 159 26.49 -9.77 -15.54
C ASP A 159 27.54 -9.94 -14.41
N ALA A 160 27.86 -8.86 -13.69
CA ALA A 160 28.74 -8.92 -12.53
C ALA A 160 28.16 -9.72 -11.35
N MET A 161 26.84 -9.79 -11.25
CA MET A 161 26.13 -10.51 -10.19
C MET A 161 25.85 -11.99 -10.53
N LEU A 162 26.09 -12.45 -11.75
CA LEU A 162 25.89 -13.85 -12.15
C LEU A 162 26.70 -14.83 -11.30
N HIS A 163 27.82 -14.41 -10.72
CA HIS A 163 28.65 -15.22 -9.82
C HIS A 163 28.13 -15.26 -8.37
N ASP A 164 27.15 -14.43 -8.02
CA ASP A 164 26.49 -14.53 -6.70
C ASP A 164 25.63 -15.81 -6.66
N GLN A 165 25.83 -16.62 -5.63
CA GLN A 165 25.21 -17.94 -5.52
C GLN A 165 23.65 -17.89 -5.56
N ILE A 166 23.03 -16.85 -5.02
CA ILE A 166 21.57 -16.76 -4.91
C ILE A 166 21.01 -15.75 -5.93
N LEU A 167 21.58 -14.55 -5.99
CA LEU A 167 21.08 -13.51 -6.87
C LEU A 167 21.38 -13.81 -8.34
N GLY A 168 22.57 -14.38 -8.63
CA GLY A 168 22.90 -14.87 -9.96
C GLY A 168 21.96 -15.98 -10.43
N LYS A 169 21.57 -16.88 -9.52
CA LYS A 169 20.54 -17.90 -9.82
C LYS A 169 19.19 -17.26 -10.16
N ALA A 170 18.75 -16.24 -9.41
CA ALA A 170 17.49 -15.53 -9.68
C ALA A 170 17.53 -14.82 -11.04
N ILE A 171 18.65 -14.15 -11.38
CA ILE A 171 18.86 -13.50 -12.67
C ILE A 171 18.79 -14.53 -13.81
N ASN A 172 19.45 -15.66 -13.67
CA ASN A 172 19.44 -16.73 -14.67
C ASN A 172 18.03 -17.31 -14.87
N ILE A 173 17.30 -17.62 -13.79
CA ILE A 173 15.92 -18.13 -13.87
C ILE A 173 15.03 -17.13 -14.61
N ARG A 174 15.10 -15.83 -14.26
CA ARG A 174 14.35 -14.79 -14.97
C ARG A 174 14.73 -14.74 -16.46
N ASN A 175 16.02 -14.79 -16.77
CA ASN A 175 16.48 -14.72 -18.16
C ASN A 175 16.01 -15.93 -18.97
N GLU A 176 16.05 -17.14 -18.40
CA GLU A 176 15.51 -18.34 -19.05
C GLU A 176 13.99 -18.25 -19.24
N PHE A 177 13.26 -17.81 -18.21
CA PHE A 177 11.82 -17.58 -18.30
C PHE A 177 11.44 -16.61 -19.43
N MET A 178 12.21 -15.52 -19.59
CA MET A 178 11.97 -14.50 -20.62
C MET A 178 12.41 -14.90 -22.04
N LYS A 179 13.12 -16.01 -22.21
CA LYS A 179 13.47 -16.56 -23.55
C LYS A 179 12.27 -17.29 -24.18
N ASP A 180 11.38 -17.80 -23.40
CA ASP A 180 10.16 -18.46 -23.88
C ASP A 180 9.20 -17.39 -24.42
N PRO A 181 8.74 -17.50 -25.71
CA PRO A 181 7.86 -16.49 -26.31
C PRO A 181 6.52 -16.33 -25.59
N ASP A 182 5.94 -17.42 -25.05
CA ASP A 182 4.64 -17.39 -24.38
C ASP A 182 4.77 -16.70 -23.02
N ASN A 183 5.83 -16.98 -22.28
CA ASN A 183 6.15 -16.31 -21.03
C ASN A 183 6.43 -14.82 -21.25
N TYR A 184 7.16 -14.48 -22.31
CA TYR A 184 7.42 -13.08 -22.65
C TYR A 184 6.14 -12.34 -23.06
N ALA A 185 5.27 -12.96 -23.84
CA ALA A 185 3.95 -12.41 -24.19
C ALA A 185 3.07 -12.20 -22.94
N ALA A 186 3.02 -13.19 -22.04
CA ALA A 186 2.30 -13.08 -20.78
C ALA A 186 2.83 -11.92 -19.90
N TYR A 187 4.14 -11.77 -19.84
CA TYR A 187 4.77 -10.64 -19.14
C TYR A 187 4.36 -9.30 -19.74
N LEU A 188 4.41 -9.15 -21.08
CA LEU A 188 4.01 -7.91 -21.76
C LEU A 188 2.53 -7.60 -21.53
N ASN A 189 1.64 -8.59 -21.62
CA ASN A 189 0.22 -8.41 -21.35
C ASN A 189 0.02 -7.91 -19.91
N ARG A 190 0.73 -8.47 -18.93
CA ARG A 190 0.64 -8.04 -17.55
C ARG A 190 1.15 -6.61 -17.33
N GLU A 191 2.23 -6.20 -18.00
CA GLU A 191 2.72 -4.82 -17.95
C GLU A 191 1.69 -3.84 -18.55
N MET A 192 1.02 -4.22 -19.65
CA MET A 192 -0.06 -3.41 -20.24
C MET A 192 -1.27 -3.28 -19.29
N GLU A 193 -1.74 -4.38 -18.69
CA GLU A 193 -2.82 -4.33 -17.68
C GLU A 193 -2.49 -3.36 -16.53
N ILE A 194 -1.24 -3.36 -16.07
CA ILE A 194 -0.79 -2.46 -15.00
C ILE A 194 -0.82 -1.00 -15.47
N LEU A 195 -0.41 -0.73 -16.70
CA LEU A 195 -0.44 0.62 -17.29
C LEU A 195 -1.88 1.11 -17.47
N ASP A 196 -2.76 0.25 -17.99
CA ASP A 196 -4.19 0.56 -18.17
C ASP A 196 -4.86 0.86 -16.84
N TYR A 197 -4.59 0.03 -15.81
CA TYR A 197 -5.09 0.27 -14.47
C TYR A 197 -4.63 1.62 -13.90
N LYS A 198 -3.34 1.96 -14.06
CA LYS A 198 -2.80 3.25 -13.61
C LYS A 198 -3.46 4.42 -14.34
N SER A 199 -3.63 4.30 -15.66
CA SER A 199 -4.28 5.30 -16.48
C SER A 199 -5.72 5.54 -16.07
N MET A 200 -6.48 4.46 -15.85
CA MET A 200 -7.84 4.52 -15.36
C MET A 200 -7.93 5.18 -13.96
N MET A 201 -7.02 4.84 -13.06
CA MET A 201 -6.99 5.45 -11.71
C MET A 201 -6.65 6.93 -11.77
N GLN A 202 -5.72 7.33 -12.65
CA GLN A 202 -5.38 8.74 -12.86
C GLN A 202 -6.58 9.52 -13.38
N GLN A 203 -7.29 8.98 -14.37
CA GLN A 203 -8.51 9.59 -14.90
C GLN A 203 -9.57 9.77 -13.81
N LYS A 204 -9.82 8.74 -13.01
CA LYS A 204 -10.76 8.80 -11.88
C LYS A 204 -10.39 9.86 -10.85
N PHE A 205 -9.10 10.02 -10.58
CA PHE A 205 -8.60 11.05 -9.68
C PHE A 205 -8.88 12.45 -10.24
N GLU A 206 -8.58 12.68 -11.52
CA GLU A 206 -8.80 13.95 -12.20
C GLU A 206 -10.30 14.30 -12.28
N GLU A 207 -11.16 13.33 -12.61
CA GLU A 207 -12.61 13.49 -12.59
C GLU A 207 -13.10 13.88 -11.18
N GLY A 208 -12.60 13.22 -10.14
CA GLY A 208 -12.92 13.52 -8.74
C GLY A 208 -12.45 14.91 -8.31
N GLU A 209 -11.24 15.33 -8.73
CA GLU A 209 -10.72 16.68 -8.45
C GLU A 209 -11.58 17.77 -9.11
N VAL A 210 -11.94 17.59 -10.39
CA VAL A 210 -12.80 18.52 -11.11
C VAL A 210 -14.17 18.61 -10.45
N LYS A 211 -14.77 17.47 -10.10
CA LYS A 211 -16.06 17.42 -9.42
C LYS A 211 -16.01 18.13 -8.08
N GLY A 212 -15.06 17.79 -7.21
CA GLY A 212 -14.91 18.40 -5.89
C GLY A 212 -14.63 19.90 -5.96
N ARG A 213 -13.86 20.36 -6.96
CA ARG A 213 -13.62 21.80 -7.19
C ARG A 213 -14.91 22.53 -7.58
N ASN A 214 -15.73 21.93 -8.44
CA ASN A 214 -17.00 22.53 -8.86
C ASN A 214 -18.01 22.57 -7.70
N GLU A 215 -18.17 21.46 -6.97
CA GLU A 215 -19.02 21.39 -5.78
C GLU A 215 -18.60 22.41 -4.73
N GLY A 216 -17.31 22.45 -4.35
CA GLY A 216 -16.82 23.45 -3.39
C GLY A 216 -16.95 24.89 -3.85
N ARG A 217 -16.92 25.16 -5.17
CA ARG A 217 -17.19 26.50 -5.71
C ARG A 217 -18.66 26.88 -5.62
N GLU A 218 -19.55 25.93 -5.85
CA GLU A 218 -21.00 26.15 -5.72
C GLU A 218 -21.39 26.35 -4.26
N GLU A 219 -20.93 25.49 -3.36
CA GLU A 219 -21.11 25.62 -1.92
C GLU A 219 -20.61 26.99 -1.39
N GLY A 220 -19.40 27.39 -1.75
CA GLY A 220 -18.80 28.64 -1.34
C GLY A 220 -19.56 29.89 -1.87
N ARG A 221 -20.15 29.78 -3.07
CA ARG A 221 -21.04 30.82 -3.61
C ARG A 221 -22.33 30.89 -2.80
N GLU A 222 -22.94 29.74 -2.53
CA GLU A 222 -24.19 29.66 -1.77
C GLU A 222 -23.99 30.18 -0.34
N GLU A 223 -22.97 29.77 0.38
CA GLU A 223 -22.61 30.25 1.71
C GLU A 223 -22.42 31.78 1.72
N THR A 224 -21.74 32.31 0.71
CA THR A 224 -21.51 33.75 0.57
C THR A 224 -22.84 34.49 0.36
N THR A 225 -23.72 33.93 -0.47
CA THR A 225 -25.05 34.48 -0.73
C THR A 225 -25.92 34.52 0.54
N VAL A 226 -25.98 33.40 1.27
CA VAL A 226 -26.69 33.28 2.55
C VAL A 226 -26.15 34.29 3.57
N ARG A 227 -24.84 34.46 3.65
CA ARG A 227 -24.19 35.42 4.54
C ARG A 227 -24.55 36.85 4.17
N HIS A 228 -24.58 37.21 2.89
CA HIS A 228 -24.97 38.54 2.42
C HIS A 228 -26.45 38.83 2.71
N LEU A 229 -27.35 37.87 2.41
CA LEU A 229 -28.77 37.97 2.74
C LEU A 229 -28.98 38.18 4.24
N THR A 230 -28.32 37.36 5.07
CA THR A 230 -28.40 37.48 6.54
C THR A 230 -27.95 38.86 7.03
N ASN A 231 -26.88 39.41 6.45
CA ASN A 231 -26.40 40.75 6.79
C ASN A 231 -27.37 41.86 6.39
N LEU A 232 -27.99 41.77 5.21
CA LEU A 232 -28.99 42.74 4.78
C LEU A 232 -30.23 42.73 5.68
N ILE A 233 -30.71 41.55 6.04
CA ILE A 233 -31.88 41.39 6.90
C ILE A 233 -31.57 41.87 8.32
N LYS A 234 -30.46 41.42 8.94
CA LYS A 234 -30.14 41.76 10.34
C LYS A 234 -29.68 43.22 10.52
N ASN A 235 -28.81 43.72 9.66
CA ASN A 235 -28.13 44.99 9.84
C ASN A 235 -28.80 46.13 9.09
N LYS A 236 -29.49 45.87 7.99
CA LYS A 236 -30.18 46.90 7.16
C LYS A 236 -31.68 46.87 7.31
N LYS A 237 -32.24 45.93 8.09
CA LYS A 237 -33.69 45.74 8.32
C LYS A 237 -34.51 45.52 7.05
N PHE A 238 -33.91 44.95 6.00
CA PHE A 238 -34.63 44.51 4.82
C PHE A 238 -35.53 43.32 5.13
N SER A 239 -36.67 43.25 4.48
CA SER A 239 -37.41 41.99 4.41
C SER A 239 -36.59 40.94 3.62
N VAL A 240 -36.93 39.67 3.79
CA VAL A 240 -36.25 38.59 3.04
C VAL A 240 -36.37 38.81 1.54
N GLU A 241 -37.55 39.22 1.07
CA GLU A 241 -37.82 39.48 -0.35
C GLU A 241 -37.04 40.66 -0.89
N GLU A 242 -37.00 41.79 -0.14
CA GLU A 242 -36.18 42.94 -0.52
C GLU A 242 -34.70 42.63 -0.58
N ALA A 243 -34.19 41.77 0.31
CA ALA A 243 -32.80 41.35 0.30
C ALA A 243 -32.47 40.44 -0.91
N LEU A 244 -33.40 39.55 -1.27
CA LEU A 244 -33.24 38.67 -2.45
C LEU A 244 -33.23 39.49 -3.75
N ILE A 245 -34.14 40.45 -3.88
CA ILE A 245 -34.21 41.39 -5.03
C ILE A 245 -32.93 42.24 -5.10
N THR A 246 -32.49 42.79 -3.96
CA THR A 246 -31.29 43.65 -3.90
C THR A 246 -29.99 42.89 -4.31
N LEU A 247 -29.91 41.60 -4.05
CA LEU A 247 -28.78 40.76 -4.48
C LEU A 247 -29.00 40.15 -5.86
N GLU A 248 -30.05 40.54 -6.58
CA GLU A 248 -30.39 40.07 -7.93
C GLU A 248 -30.45 38.52 -8.01
N ILE A 249 -30.96 37.88 -6.96
CA ILE A 249 -31.08 36.43 -6.89
C ILE A 249 -32.24 35.95 -7.78
N PRO A 250 -32.02 34.96 -8.68
CA PRO A 250 -33.06 34.36 -9.48
C PRO A 250 -34.19 33.76 -8.62
N GLU A 251 -35.45 33.96 -9.02
CA GLU A 251 -36.62 33.49 -8.25
C GLU A 251 -36.61 32.00 -8.00
N GLU A 252 -36.02 31.19 -8.91
CA GLU A 252 -35.87 29.73 -8.81
C GLU A 252 -35.07 29.32 -7.56
N GLN A 253 -34.22 30.17 -7.03
CA GLN A 253 -33.36 29.91 -5.87
C GLN A 253 -33.95 30.42 -4.55
N TRP A 254 -35.04 31.15 -4.59
CA TRP A 254 -35.61 31.85 -3.42
C TRP A 254 -36.04 30.87 -2.31
N ASP A 255 -36.76 29.82 -2.65
CA ASP A 255 -37.27 28.87 -1.66
C ASP A 255 -36.16 28.14 -0.93
N SER A 256 -35.12 27.67 -1.67
CA SER A 256 -33.95 27.04 -1.09
C SER A 256 -33.19 27.98 -0.15
N LEU A 257 -33.00 29.24 -0.54
CA LEU A 257 -32.28 30.22 0.26
C LEU A 257 -33.10 30.69 1.49
N LYS A 258 -34.43 30.79 1.38
CA LYS A 258 -35.32 31.11 2.51
C LYS A 258 -35.25 30.06 3.62
N GLU A 259 -35.08 28.76 3.27
CA GLU A 259 -34.91 27.70 4.25
C GLU A 259 -33.58 27.80 5.02
N LYS A 260 -32.52 28.28 4.36
CA LYS A 260 -31.18 28.40 4.92
C LYS A 260 -30.93 29.64 5.77
N ILE A 261 -31.83 30.65 5.69
CA ILE A 261 -31.71 31.90 6.44
C ILE A 261 -32.39 31.79 7.81
N LYS A 262 -33.25 30.79 8.02
CA LYS A 262 -33.88 30.52 9.32
C LYS A 262 -32.87 30.13 10.38
#